data_169b06eb30235d29adb002df81cd9129
#
_entry.id   169b06eb30235d29adb002df81cd9129
#
_cell.length_a   1.000
_cell.length_b   1.000
_cell.length_c   1.000
_cell.angle_alpha   90.00
_cell.angle_beta   90.00
_cell.angle_gamma   90.00
#
_symmetry.space_group_name_H-M   'P 1'
#
loop_
_entity.id
_entity.type
_entity.pdbx_description
1 polymer ?
#
loop_
_entity_poly.entity_id
_entity_poly.type
_entity_poly.pdbx_seq_one_letter_code
_entity_poly.pdbx_strand_id
1 'polypeptide(L)'
;MKIINTFLNLFFLAGTMLLLLFIIMAGSGDHTPLNFYWVRADTSNISGAYSESAWSFWGVCSYPGFKDCQRGPAYPISPKDNFQTLQGVPSDLVNNRDNVYYLSRFGFCFVVIAICFTGVALIVDLLGFFFQIIDKIVSIFVGFALFFIAGYNAFYTSAAVLARNAFSNEGQSTKLGVKLIAVSWTSLVTIAIVFFTTCATNVTRSYQKHMARVNATQGSGGYGVGGAPAAEESSFTRENEQPETSEGNSGGIRFFKIKRNQKASDEEESI
;
A
#
# COMPACT_ATOMS: atom_id res chain seq x y z
N MET A 1 -19.11 -13.47 14.41
CA MET A 1 -17.73 -13.26 13.92
C MET A 1 -17.60 -12.09 12.93
N LYS A 2 -18.53 -11.87 11.95
CA LYS A 2 -18.40 -10.77 10.96
C LYS A 2 -18.29 -9.40 11.63
N ILE A 3 -19.20 -9.05 12.55
CA ILE A 3 -19.26 -7.74 13.21
C ILE A 3 -17.96 -7.44 13.97
N ILE A 4 -17.41 -8.42 14.67
CA ILE A 4 -16.16 -8.26 15.43
C ILE A 4 -14.98 -7.96 14.50
N ASN A 5 -14.86 -8.69 13.37
CA ASN A 5 -13.80 -8.46 12.41
C ASN A 5 -13.92 -7.08 11.73
N THR A 6 -15.13 -6.67 11.35
CA THR A 6 -15.36 -5.34 10.76
C THR A 6 -15.03 -4.24 11.78
N PHE A 7 -15.44 -4.39 13.04
CA PHE A 7 -15.11 -3.44 14.09
C PHE A 7 -13.59 -3.34 14.33
N LEU A 8 -12.90 -4.47 14.35
CA LEU A 8 -11.44 -4.52 14.53
C LEU A 8 -10.71 -3.84 13.34
N ASN A 9 -11.15 -4.12 12.12
CA ASN A 9 -10.60 -3.47 10.92
C ASN A 9 -10.82 -1.96 10.97
N LEU A 10 -12.02 -1.52 11.30
CA LEU A 10 -12.36 -0.10 11.44
C LEU A 10 -11.49 0.59 12.49
N PHE A 11 -11.27 -0.05 13.64
CA PHE A 11 -10.42 0.46 14.70
C PHE A 11 -8.96 0.67 14.21
N PHE A 12 -8.38 -0.33 13.54
CA PHE A 12 -7.02 -0.22 13.02
C PHE A 12 -6.91 0.76 11.84
N LEU A 13 -7.92 0.83 10.96
CA LEU A 13 -7.98 1.82 9.88
C LEU A 13 -8.05 3.25 10.42
N ALA A 14 -8.91 3.49 11.40
CA ALA A 14 -9.02 4.79 12.06
C ALA A 14 -7.70 5.15 12.76
N GLY A 15 -7.08 4.20 13.45
CA GLY A 15 -5.77 4.37 14.06
C GLY A 15 -4.68 4.70 13.03
N THR A 16 -4.64 3.97 11.91
CA THR A 16 -3.70 4.27 10.80
C THR A 16 -3.92 5.66 10.23
N MET A 17 -5.17 6.04 9.99
CA MET A 17 -5.52 7.37 9.49
C MET A 17 -5.06 8.48 10.43
N LEU A 18 -5.28 8.30 11.74
CA LEU A 18 -4.84 9.25 12.75
C LEU A 18 -3.31 9.39 12.79
N LEU A 19 -2.57 8.26 12.72
CA LEU A 19 -1.11 8.28 12.64
C LEU A 19 -0.61 9.02 11.40
N LEU A 20 -1.20 8.78 10.23
CA LEU A 20 -0.85 9.46 8.98
C LEU A 20 -1.13 10.96 9.05
N LEU A 21 -2.24 11.37 9.67
CA LEU A 21 -2.54 12.78 9.90
C LEU A 21 -1.52 13.44 10.84
N PHE A 22 -1.12 12.78 11.92
CA PHE A 22 -0.03 13.29 12.78
C PHE A 22 1.29 13.44 12.02
N ILE A 23 1.62 12.49 11.17
CA ILE A 23 2.85 12.51 10.36
C ILE A 23 2.81 13.69 9.39
N ILE A 24 1.73 13.85 8.61
CA ILE A 24 1.65 14.92 7.61
C ILE A 24 1.52 16.31 8.26
N MET A 25 0.94 16.40 9.46
CA MET A 25 0.85 17.66 10.19
C MET A 25 2.17 18.07 10.85
N ALA A 26 3.10 17.13 11.04
CA ALA A 26 4.38 17.40 11.69
C ALA A 26 5.20 18.45 10.91
N GLY A 27 5.43 19.60 11.53
CA GLY A 27 6.19 20.73 10.95
C GLY A 27 5.41 21.61 9.99
N SER A 28 4.08 21.44 9.84
CA SER A 28 3.25 22.28 8.95
C SER A 28 2.99 23.67 9.51
N GLY A 29 3.09 23.88 10.83
CA GLY A 29 2.84 25.17 11.48
C GLY A 29 3.54 25.30 12.85
N ASP A 30 3.45 26.47 13.45
CA ASP A 30 4.14 26.78 14.71
C ASP A 30 3.53 26.11 15.94
N HIS A 31 2.29 25.65 15.83
CA HIS A 31 1.53 24.99 16.90
C HIS A 31 1.41 23.47 16.72
N THR A 32 2.00 22.91 15.64
CA THR A 32 2.01 21.47 15.40
C THR A 32 3.07 20.78 16.27
N PRO A 33 3.08 19.42 16.39
CA PRO A 33 4.08 18.70 17.18
C PRO A 33 5.49 19.04 16.71
N LEU A 34 6.13 20.02 17.34
CA LEU A 34 7.37 20.66 16.88
C LEU A 34 8.59 19.75 17.03
N ASN A 35 8.51 18.73 17.86
CA ASN A 35 9.61 17.79 18.07
C ASN A 35 9.61 16.58 17.10
N PHE A 36 8.84 16.65 16.02
CA PHE A 36 8.76 15.63 14.98
C PHE A 36 9.55 16.07 13.74
N TYR A 37 10.75 15.54 13.61
CA TYR A 37 11.64 15.75 12.46
C TYR A 37 12.16 14.40 11.96
N TRP A 38 12.60 14.32 10.70
CA TRP A 38 13.21 13.15 10.11
C TRP A 38 14.68 13.02 10.46
N VAL A 39 15.41 14.12 10.30
CA VAL A 39 16.84 14.23 10.62
C VAL A 39 17.11 15.63 11.13
N ARG A 40 18.04 15.75 12.08
CA ARG A 40 18.63 17.02 12.47
C ARG A 40 20.15 16.92 12.39
N ALA A 41 20.78 18.01 12.05
CA ALA A 41 22.24 18.09 11.97
C ALA A 41 22.75 19.46 12.41
N ASP A 42 23.98 19.50 12.88
CA ASP A 42 24.75 20.72 13.04
C ASP A 42 25.04 21.28 11.64
N THR A 43 24.57 22.48 11.40
CA THR A 43 24.71 23.19 10.13
C THR A 43 25.44 24.52 10.28
N SER A 44 26.11 24.72 11.40
CA SER A 44 26.85 25.96 11.72
C SER A 44 27.93 26.30 10.68
N ASN A 45 28.48 25.31 10.02
CA ASN A 45 29.49 25.48 8.95
C ASN A 45 28.91 25.86 7.60
N ILE A 46 27.57 25.76 7.44
CA ILE A 46 26.89 26.04 6.17
C ILE A 46 26.49 27.52 6.14
N SER A 47 26.96 28.25 5.14
CA SER A 47 26.65 29.66 4.99
C SER A 47 25.16 29.89 4.81
N GLY A 48 24.55 30.75 5.63
CA GLY A 48 23.12 31.07 5.59
C GLY A 48 22.21 30.04 6.26
N ALA A 49 22.75 28.95 6.83
CA ALA A 49 21.99 27.99 7.60
C ALA A 49 21.87 28.36 9.09
N TYR A 50 20.98 27.66 9.79
CA TYR A 50 20.89 27.76 11.25
C TYR A 50 22.10 27.06 11.89
N SER A 51 22.35 27.32 13.17
CA SER A 51 23.40 26.60 13.91
C SER A 51 23.13 25.09 13.95
N GLU A 52 21.89 24.71 14.19
CA GLU A 52 21.41 23.34 14.08
C GLU A 52 20.07 23.34 13.30
N SER A 53 19.97 22.49 12.28
CA SER A 53 18.79 22.42 11.40
C SER A 53 18.07 21.08 11.56
N ALA A 54 16.74 21.14 11.58
CA ALA A 54 15.88 19.96 11.63
C ALA A 54 14.91 19.94 10.44
N TRP A 55 14.89 18.82 9.69
CA TRP A 55 14.05 18.65 8.49
C TRP A 55 12.77 17.90 8.83
N SER A 56 11.65 18.46 8.36
CA SER A 56 10.30 17.87 8.42
C SER A 56 9.74 17.66 7.00
N PHE A 57 8.49 17.24 6.87
CA PHE A 57 7.80 17.20 5.57
C PHE A 57 7.60 18.57 4.93
N TRP A 58 7.46 19.61 5.76
CA TRP A 58 7.08 20.95 5.35
C TRP A 58 8.21 21.94 5.35
N GLY A 59 9.40 21.56 5.82
CA GLY A 59 10.48 22.53 5.83
C GLY A 59 11.68 22.11 6.64
N VAL A 60 12.62 23.05 6.70
CA VAL A 60 13.77 23.03 7.60
C VAL A 60 13.62 24.12 8.63
N CYS A 61 13.81 23.79 9.90
CA CYS A 61 13.66 24.70 11.03
C CYS A 61 14.90 24.76 11.89
N SER A 62 15.09 25.89 12.57
CA SER A 62 16.11 26.01 13.61
C SER A 62 15.81 25.09 14.79
N TYR A 63 16.81 24.36 15.28
CA TYR A 63 16.68 23.52 16.47
C TYR A 63 17.49 24.16 17.63
N PRO A 64 16.99 24.11 18.89
CA PRO A 64 15.83 23.36 19.37
C PRO A 64 14.49 24.12 19.34
N GLY A 65 14.46 25.37 19.00
CA GLY A 65 13.27 26.23 19.17
C GLY A 65 12.17 26.06 18.11
N PHE A 66 12.49 25.58 16.89
CA PHE A 66 11.61 25.51 15.72
C PHE A 66 10.90 26.84 15.40
N LYS A 67 11.50 27.97 15.76
CA LYS A 67 10.91 29.31 15.59
C LYS A 67 11.11 29.83 14.19
N ASP A 68 12.31 29.64 13.64
CA ASP A 68 12.66 30.07 12.31
C ASP A 68 12.62 28.88 11.38
N CYS A 69 11.66 28.88 10.45
CA CYS A 69 11.44 27.77 9.52
C CYS A 69 11.34 28.27 8.08
N GLN A 70 12.07 27.63 7.18
CA GLN A 70 11.82 27.73 5.75
C GLN A 70 10.82 26.63 5.38
N ARG A 71 9.62 27.01 4.96
CA ARG A 71 8.50 26.09 4.71
C ARG A 71 8.08 26.06 3.25
N GLY A 72 7.64 24.89 2.81
CA GLY A 72 7.02 24.65 1.51
C GLY A 72 6.51 23.22 1.40
N PRO A 73 5.59 22.94 0.46
CA PRO A 73 5.10 21.60 0.26
C PRO A 73 6.21 20.69 -0.31
N ALA A 74 6.23 19.44 0.13
CA ALA A 74 7.23 18.45 -0.30
C ALA A 74 8.67 18.98 -0.16
N TYR A 75 8.98 19.56 1.01
CA TYR A 75 10.26 20.20 1.24
C TYR A 75 11.39 19.17 1.22
N PRO A 76 12.43 19.37 0.37
CA PRO A 76 13.45 18.34 0.21
C PRO A 76 14.45 18.35 1.37
N ILE A 77 15.00 17.18 1.70
CA ILE A 77 16.15 17.06 2.60
C ILE A 77 17.42 17.31 1.78
N SER A 78 17.65 18.57 1.40
CA SER A 78 18.79 18.95 0.57
C SER A 78 19.37 20.29 1.04
N PRO A 79 20.43 20.31 1.86
CA PRO A 79 21.02 21.52 2.37
C PRO A 79 21.46 22.50 1.26
N LYS A 80 21.99 21.97 0.15
CA LYS A 80 22.37 22.78 -1.01
C LYS A 80 21.19 23.63 -1.54
N ASP A 81 20.01 23.00 -1.72
CA ASP A 81 18.82 23.65 -2.25
C ASP A 81 18.12 24.51 -1.18
N ASN A 82 18.15 24.06 0.08
CA ASN A 82 17.51 24.77 1.18
C ASN A 82 18.20 26.08 1.50
N PHE A 83 19.54 26.09 1.53
CA PHE A 83 20.34 27.28 1.89
C PHE A 83 21.01 27.95 0.69
N GLN A 84 20.76 27.44 -0.52
CA GLN A 84 21.27 27.99 -1.80
C GLN A 84 22.80 28.20 -1.80
N THR A 85 23.53 27.32 -1.14
CA THR A 85 24.98 27.36 -1.02
C THR A 85 25.59 25.98 -1.14
N LEU A 86 26.85 25.94 -1.58
CA LEU A 86 27.68 24.74 -1.54
C LEU A 86 28.71 24.81 -0.39
N GLN A 87 28.88 26.02 0.19
CA GLN A 87 29.90 26.25 1.19
C GLN A 87 29.52 25.59 2.52
N GLY A 88 30.35 24.65 2.98
CA GLY A 88 30.13 23.88 4.22
C GLY A 88 29.11 22.76 4.11
N VAL A 89 28.54 22.51 2.92
CA VAL A 89 27.64 21.36 2.70
C VAL A 89 28.48 20.08 2.55
N PRO A 90 28.15 18.99 3.25
CA PRO A 90 28.84 17.71 3.10
C PRO A 90 28.96 17.25 1.64
N SER A 91 30.17 16.83 1.25
CA SER A 91 30.50 16.41 -0.11
C SER A 91 29.59 15.27 -0.58
N ASP A 92 29.27 14.32 0.29
CA ASP A 92 28.35 13.20 -0.01
C ASP A 92 26.93 13.70 -0.37
N LEU A 93 26.43 14.77 0.27
CA LEU A 93 25.12 15.36 -0.05
C LEU A 93 25.16 16.18 -1.32
N VAL A 94 26.30 16.73 -1.70
CA VAL A 94 26.46 17.43 -2.99
C VAL A 94 26.47 16.41 -4.12
N ASN A 95 27.23 15.33 -3.98
CA ASN A 95 27.38 14.27 -5.00
C ASN A 95 26.11 13.43 -5.16
N ASN A 96 25.40 13.13 -4.09
CA ASN A 96 24.15 12.37 -4.08
C ASN A 96 22.89 13.25 -3.94
N ARG A 97 23.01 14.53 -4.29
CA ARG A 97 21.93 15.52 -4.14
C ARG A 97 20.61 15.02 -4.72
N ASP A 98 20.63 14.53 -5.94
CA ASP A 98 19.41 14.11 -6.66
C ASP A 98 18.70 12.96 -5.96
N ASN A 99 19.44 12.00 -5.42
CA ASN A 99 18.86 10.88 -4.68
C ASN A 99 18.08 11.38 -3.45
N VAL A 100 18.71 12.18 -2.58
CA VAL A 100 18.07 12.64 -1.34
C VAL A 100 16.94 13.63 -1.63
N TYR A 101 17.13 14.49 -2.65
CA TYR A 101 16.14 15.46 -3.09
C TYR A 101 14.86 14.79 -3.59
N TYR A 102 14.98 13.84 -4.52
CA TYR A 102 13.82 13.18 -5.09
C TYR A 102 13.17 12.19 -4.12
N LEU A 103 13.95 11.42 -3.33
CA LEU A 103 13.40 10.52 -2.30
C LEU A 103 12.48 11.25 -1.33
N SER A 104 12.90 12.41 -0.83
CA SER A 104 12.07 13.20 0.10
C SER A 104 10.81 13.76 -0.57
N ARG A 105 10.90 14.24 -1.81
CA ARG A 105 9.72 14.78 -2.53
C ARG A 105 8.72 13.69 -2.94
N PHE A 106 9.20 12.57 -3.48
CA PHE A 106 8.32 11.44 -3.79
C PHE A 106 7.68 10.86 -2.52
N GLY A 107 8.43 10.78 -1.42
CA GLY A 107 7.89 10.33 -0.15
C GLY A 107 6.72 11.19 0.33
N PHE A 108 6.77 12.52 0.13
CA PHE A 108 5.64 13.41 0.43
C PHE A 108 4.40 13.08 -0.43
N CYS A 109 4.59 12.89 -1.73
CA CYS A 109 3.47 12.51 -2.62
C CYS A 109 2.87 11.16 -2.18
N PHE A 110 3.70 10.20 -1.83
CA PHE A 110 3.26 8.88 -1.39
C PHE A 110 2.44 8.93 -0.10
N VAL A 111 2.83 9.73 0.90
CA VAL A 111 2.03 9.86 2.12
C VAL A 111 0.68 10.52 1.86
N VAL A 112 0.60 11.52 0.96
CA VAL A 112 -0.67 12.16 0.59
C VAL A 112 -1.60 11.15 -0.10
N ILE A 113 -1.09 10.37 -1.04
CA ILE A 113 -1.85 9.33 -1.73
C ILE A 113 -2.29 8.24 -0.72
N ALA A 114 -1.41 7.84 0.20
CA ALA A 114 -1.73 6.89 1.27
C ALA A 114 -2.89 7.37 2.15
N ILE A 115 -2.91 8.64 2.53
CA ILE A 115 -4.01 9.27 3.29
C ILE A 115 -5.33 9.17 2.50
N CYS A 116 -5.31 9.46 1.20
CA CYS A 116 -6.50 9.36 0.35
C CYS A 116 -7.04 7.92 0.31
N PHE A 117 -6.18 6.92 0.04
CA PHE A 117 -6.62 5.52 -0.01
C PHE A 117 -7.07 5.00 1.34
N THR A 118 -6.39 5.35 2.44
CA THR A 118 -6.78 4.98 3.80
C THR A 118 -8.12 5.62 4.18
N GLY A 119 -8.33 6.89 3.82
CA GLY A 119 -9.58 7.61 4.06
C GLY A 119 -10.75 6.99 3.30
N VAL A 120 -10.57 6.68 2.01
CA VAL A 120 -11.59 5.98 1.22
C VAL A 120 -11.88 4.60 1.81
N ALA A 121 -10.84 3.83 2.16
CA ALA A 121 -11.01 2.52 2.80
C ALA A 121 -11.82 2.62 4.10
N LEU A 122 -11.54 3.63 4.93
CA LEU A 122 -12.26 3.88 6.18
C LEU A 122 -13.75 4.16 5.95
N ILE A 123 -14.07 5.05 5.00
CA ILE A 123 -15.46 5.40 4.65
C ILE A 123 -16.19 4.18 4.10
N VAL A 124 -15.55 3.42 3.21
CA VAL A 124 -16.14 2.22 2.59
C VAL A 124 -16.32 1.11 3.63
N ASP A 125 -15.38 0.94 4.58
CA ASP A 125 -15.49 -0.09 5.63
C ASP A 125 -16.68 0.16 6.57
N LEU A 126 -17.06 1.42 6.81
CA LEU A 126 -18.29 1.77 7.54
C LEU A 126 -19.54 1.18 6.87
N LEU A 127 -19.58 1.13 5.51
CA LEU A 127 -20.67 0.50 4.76
C LEU A 127 -20.59 -1.04 4.81
N GLY A 128 -19.45 -1.60 5.18
CA GLY A 128 -19.21 -3.04 5.33
C GLY A 128 -20.08 -3.73 6.37
N PHE A 129 -20.66 -2.98 7.34
CA PHE A 129 -21.65 -3.51 8.27
C PHE A 129 -22.92 -4.00 7.54
N PHE A 130 -23.30 -3.36 6.44
CA PHE A 130 -24.54 -3.63 5.72
C PHE A 130 -24.35 -4.65 4.60
N PHE A 131 -23.24 -4.59 3.84
CA PHE A 131 -23.05 -5.36 2.63
C PHE A 131 -21.77 -6.22 2.67
N GLN A 132 -21.88 -7.48 2.25
CA GLN A 132 -20.73 -8.42 2.25
C GLN A 132 -19.73 -8.17 1.10
N ILE A 133 -20.19 -7.57 -0.01
CA ILE A 133 -19.33 -7.30 -1.17
C ILE A 133 -18.29 -6.22 -0.87
N ILE A 134 -18.57 -5.34 0.07
CA ILE A 134 -17.75 -4.20 0.46
C ILE A 134 -16.41 -4.65 1.03
N ASP A 135 -16.35 -5.78 1.73
CA ASP A 135 -15.10 -6.31 2.30
C ASP A 135 -14.03 -6.56 1.20
N LYS A 136 -14.44 -6.91 -0.04
CA LYS A 136 -13.52 -7.06 -1.17
C LYS A 136 -12.99 -5.72 -1.67
N ILE A 137 -13.87 -4.72 -1.74
CA ILE A 137 -13.52 -3.37 -2.17
C ILE A 137 -12.56 -2.75 -1.15
N VAL A 138 -12.86 -2.85 0.14
CA VAL A 138 -11.97 -2.39 1.23
C VAL A 138 -10.59 -3.03 1.10
N SER A 139 -10.50 -4.34 0.85
CA SER A 139 -9.23 -5.05 0.70
C SER A 139 -8.36 -4.48 -0.43
N ILE A 140 -8.96 -4.02 -1.53
CA ILE A 140 -8.24 -3.39 -2.64
C ILE A 140 -7.68 -2.02 -2.21
N PHE A 141 -8.52 -1.16 -1.62
CA PHE A 141 -8.08 0.16 -1.16
C PHE A 141 -7.00 0.06 -0.08
N VAL A 142 -7.15 -0.88 0.87
CA VAL A 142 -6.15 -1.15 1.91
C VAL A 142 -4.84 -1.66 1.30
N GLY A 143 -4.89 -2.48 0.24
CA GLY A 143 -3.71 -2.93 -0.50
C GLY A 143 -2.94 -1.77 -1.13
N PHE A 144 -3.64 -0.83 -1.78
CA PHE A 144 -3.01 0.40 -2.29
C PHE A 144 -2.47 1.28 -1.17
N ALA A 145 -3.24 1.47 -0.08
CA ALA A 145 -2.77 2.22 1.09
C ALA A 145 -1.48 1.61 1.65
N LEU A 146 -1.42 0.29 1.82
CA LEU A 146 -0.24 -0.43 2.30
C LEU A 146 0.98 -0.19 1.38
N PHE A 147 0.79 -0.26 0.06
CA PHE A 147 1.86 -0.01 -0.91
C PHE A 147 2.43 1.41 -0.76
N PHE A 148 1.57 2.43 -0.70
CA PHE A 148 2.02 3.82 -0.59
C PHE A 148 2.59 4.13 0.80
N ILE A 149 2.07 3.52 1.88
CA ILE A 149 2.62 3.64 3.24
C ILE A 149 4.01 3.01 3.30
N ALA A 150 4.21 1.83 2.73
CA ALA A 150 5.52 1.19 2.65
C ALA A 150 6.51 2.05 1.85
N GLY A 151 6.07 2.60 0.71
CA GLY A 151 6.89 3.43 -0.16
C GLY A 151 7.36 4.72 0.54
N TYR A 152 6.48 5.49 1.17
CA TYR A 152 6.90 6.72 1.84
C TYR A 152 7.84 6.43 3.02
N ASN A 153 7.58 5.35 3.78
CA ASN A 153 8.47 4.93 4.87
C ASN A 153 9.87 4.62 4.35
N ALA A 154 9.97 3.85 3.26
CA ALA A 154 11.25 3.52 2.64
C ALA A 154 11.98 4.78 2.15
N PHE A 155 11.29 5.68 1.44
CA PHE A 155 11.89 6.89 0.87
C PHE A 155 12.39 7.86 1.94
N TYR A 156 11.57 8.21 2.92
CA TYR A 156 11.97 9.15 3.96
C TYR A 156 13.01 8.58 4.92
N THR A 157 12.88 7.30 5.29
CA THR A 157 13.91 6.65 6.13
C THR A 157 15.24 6.62 5.40
N SER A 158 15.26 6.26 4.11
CA SER A 158 16.49 6.25 3.31
C SER A 158 17.08 7.66 3.17
N ALA A 159 16.27 8.66 2.85
CA ALA A 159 16.74 10.04 2.74
C ALA A 159 17.31 10.58 4.06
N ALA A 160 16.63 10.30 5.18
CA ALA A 160 17.09 10.72 6.50
C ALA A 160 18.40 10.03 6.92
N VAL A 161 18.56 8.72 6.62
CA VAL A 161 19.77 7.95 6.92
C VAL A 161 20.93 8.42 6.04
N LEU A 162 20.69 8.64 4.74
CA LEU A 162 21.73 9.17 3.84
C LEU A 162 22.21 10.56 4.32
N ALA A 163 21.28 11.46 4.64
CA ALA A 163 21.61 12.77 5.18
C ALA A 163 22.39 12.66 6.48
N ARG A 164 21.91 11.84 7.43
CA ARG A 164 22.60 11.61 8.70
C ARG A 164 24.03 11.11 8.49
N ASN A 165 24.23 10.13 7.62
CA ASN A 165 25.55 9.55 7.38
C ASN A 165 26.51 10.57 6.74
N ALA A 166 26.03 11.36 5.78
CA ALA A 166 26.83 12.39 5.13
C ALA A 166 27.35 13.45 6.12
N PHE A 167 26.47 13.95 7.00
CA PHE A 167 26.88 14.88 8.06
C PHE A 167 27.84 14.23 9.07
N SER A 168 27.57 12.99 9.45
CA SER A 168 28.42 12.24 10.40
C SER A 168 29.82 11.96 9.84
N ASN A 169 29.96 11.68 8.54
CA ASN A 169 31.24 11.43 7.87
C ASN A 169 32.18 12.65 7.93
N GLU A 170 31.61 13.85 7.95
CA GLU A 170 32.39 15.11 8.10
C GLU A 170 32.53 15.57 9.56
N GLY A 171 32.18 14.70 10.53
CA GLY A 171 32.34 14.98 11.96
C GLY A 171 31.26 15.90 12.55
N GLN A 172 30.21 16.22 11.81
CA GLN A 172 29.11 17.07 12.28
C GLN A 172 28.14 16.27 13.14
N SER A 173 27.68 16.88 14.26
CA SER A 173 26.69 16.25 15.13
C SER A 173 25.36 16.08 14.40
N THR A 174 24.83 14.85 14.39
CA THR A 174 23.57 14.55 13.71
C THR A 174 22.75 13.50 14.46
N LYS A 175 21.42 13.63 14.40
CA LYS A 175 20.49 12.66 15.00
C LYS A 175 19.27 12.40 14.11
N LEU A 176 18.87 11.14 14.04
CA LEU A 176 17.58 10.76 13.41
C LEU A 176 16.40 11.11 14.31
N GLY A 177 15.31 11.46 13.71
CA GLY A 177 14.03 11.74 14.39
C GLY A 177 13.30 10.46 14.77
N VAL A 178 13.80 9.76 15.78
CA VAL A 178 13.28 8.44 16.21
C VAL A 178 11.77 8.47 16.46
N LYS A 179 11.24 9.56 16.99
CA LYS A 179 9.80 9.71 17.27
C LYS A 179 8.98 9.65 15.97
N LEU A 180 9.35 10.43 14.96
CA LEU A 180 8.63 10.47 13.69
C LEU A 180 8.79 9.15 12.94
N ILE A 181 9.99 8.58 12.92
CA ILE A 181 10.26 7.28 12.31
C ILE A 181 9.43 6.17 13.00
N ALA A 182 9.37 6.14 14.33
CA ALA A 182 8.58 5.14 15.06
C ALA A 182 7.08 5.23 14.73
N VAL A 183 6.50 6.44 14.75
CA VAL A 183 5.08 6.65 14.40
C VAL A 183 4.82 6.24 12.94
N SER A 184 5.74 6.55 12.05
CA SER A 184 5.69 6.22 10.64
C SER A 184 5.68 4.70 10.40
N TRP A 185 6.61 3.96 11.00
CA TRP A 185 6.65 2.50 10.89
C TRP A 185 5.48 1.82 11.62
N THR A 186 4.95 2.41 12.70
CA THR A 186 3.73 1.92 13.35
C THR A 186 2.53 2.02 12.41
N SER A 187 2.42 3.08 11.60
CA SER A 187 1.36 3.17 10.60
C SER A 187 1.43 2.07 9.55
N LEU A 188 2.64 1.63 9.17
CA LEU A 188 2.85 0.50 8.26
C LEU A 188 2.39 -0.82 8.89
N VAL A 189 2.73 -1.06 10.16
CA VAL A 189 2.32 -2.28 10.87
C VAL A 189 0.80 -2.34 11.02
N THR A 190 0.16 -1.24 11.41
CA THR A 190 -1.30 -1.20 11.59
C THR A 190 -2.05 -1.46 10.29
N ILE A 191 -1.67 -0.83 9.18
CA ILE A 191 -2.33 -1.08 7.88
C ILE A 191 -2.04 -2.50 7.37
N ALA A 192 -0.86 -3.07 7.62
CA ALA A 192 -0.54 -4.44 7.27
C ALA A 192 -1.44 -5.44 8.01
N ILE A 193 -1.71 -5.23 9.30
CA ILE A 193 -2.67 -6.03 10.08
C ILE A 193 -4.05 -6.02 9.40
N VAL A 194 -4.55 -4.83 9.02
CA VAL A 194 -5.84 -4.71 8.33
C VAL A 194 -5.82 -5.45 7.00
N PHE A 195 -4.76 -5.30 6.22
CA PHE A 195 -4.62 -5.98 4.92
C PHE A 195 -4.69 -7.51 5.07
N PHE A 196 -3.89 -8.07 5.96
CA PHE A 196 -3.86 -9.52 6.17
C PHE A 196 -5.17 -10.06 6.75
N THR A 197 -5.80 -9.35 7.68
CA THR A 197 -7.10 -9.76 8.25
C THR A 197 -8.22 -9.71 7.22
N THR A 198 -8.27 -8.68 6.36
CA THR A 198 -9.27 -8.58 5.28
C THR A 198 -9.03 -9.63 4.21
N CYS A 199 -7.78 -9.89 3.80
CA CYS A 199 -7.43 -10.95 2.86
C CYS A 199 -7.83 -12.34 3.40
N ALA A 200 -7.46 -12.66 4.64
CA ALA A 200 -7.81 -13.93 5.27
C ALA A 200 -9.34 -14.13 5.33
N THR A 201 -10.08 -13.11 5.70
CA THR A 201 -11.55 -13.15 5.73
C THR A 201 -12.14 -13.41 4.35
N ASN A 202 -11.63 -12.75 3.31
CA ASN A 202 -12.10 -12.91 1.93
C ASN A 202 -11.80 -14.32 1.40
N VAL A 203 -10.61 -14.86 1.66
CA VAL A 203 -10.22 -16.23 1.26
C VAL A 203 -11.11 -17.26 1.95
N THR A 204 -11.28 -17.15 3.27
CA THR A 204 -12.12 -18.08 4.05
C THR A 204 -13.56 -18.10 3.56
N ARG A 205 -14.14 -16.94 3.28
CA ARG A 205 -15.50 -16.85 2.74
C ARG A 205 -15.63 -17.42 1.33
N SER A 206 -14.63 -17.22 0.48
CA SER A 206 -14.62 -17.82 -0.87
C SER A 206 -14.56 -19.34 -0.79
N TYR A 207 -13.70 -19.86 0.08
CA TYR A 207 -13.58 -21.29 0.33
C TYR A 207 -14.88 -21.91 0.85
N GLN A 208 -15.52 -21.28 1.86
CA GLN A 208 -16.80 -21.76 2.40
C GLN A 208 -17.91 -21.79 1.34
N LYS A 209 -18.00 -20.76 0.48
CA LYS A 209 -18.95 -20.73 -0.63
C LYS A 209 -18.69 -21.83 -1.66
N HIS A 210 -17.44 -22.11 -1.95
CA HIS A 210 -17.07 -23.20 -2.86
C HIS A 210 -17.47 -24.57 -2.28
N MET A 211 -17.13 -24.83 -1.01
CA MET A 211 -17.48 -26.08 -0.33
C MET A 211 -19.00 -26.28 -0.22
N ALA A 212 -19.76 -25.22 0.05
CA ALA A 212 -21.23 -25.28 0.09
C ALA A 212 -21.80 -25.68 -1.27
N ARG A 213 -21.25 -25.18 -2.40
CA ARG A 213 -21.66 -25.58 -3.75
C ARG A 213 -21.32 -27.05 -4.03
N VAL A 214 -20.11 -27.50 -3.69
CA VAL A 214 -19.70 -28.90 -3.88
C VAL A 214 -20.62 -29.85 -3.11
N ASN A 215 -20.89 -29.54 -1.83
CA ASN A 215 -21.78 -30.37 -0.99
C ASN A 215 -23.22 -30.38 -1.50
N ALA A 216 -23.72 -29.25 -2.02
CA ALA A 216 -25.08 -29.21 -2.63
C ALA A 216 -25.17 -30.09 -3.89
N THR A 217 -24.10 -30.16 -4.68
CA THR A 217 -24.05 -31.00 -5.89
C THR A 217 -23.95 -32.49 -5.53
N GLN A 218 -23.22 -32.85 -4.46
CA GLN A 218 -23.10 -34.23 -3.98
C GLN A 218 -24.37 -34.72 -3.25
N GLY A 219 -25.10 -33.83 -2.57
CA GLY A 219 -26.35 -34.19 -1.87
C GLY A 219 -27.55 -34.42 -2.79
N SER A 220 -27.49 -34.00 -4.06
CA SER A 220 -28.54 -34.24 -5.05
C SER A 220 -28.44 -35.60 -5.78
N GLY A 221 -27.42 -36.41 -5.45
CA GLY A 221 -27.17 -37.72 -6.09
C GLY A 221 -27.76 -38.92 -5.35
N GLY A 222 -28.72 -38.75 -4.41
CA GLY A 222 -29.30 -39.83 -3.63
C GLY A 222 -30.80 -39.99 -3.86
N TYR A 223 -31.19 -41.05 -4.63
CA TYR A 223 -32.53 -41.66 -4.77
C TYR A 223 -33.67 -40.80 -5.30
N GLY A 224 -33.98 -40.97 -6.59
CA GLY A 224 -35.22 -40.53 -7.21
C GLY A 224 -35.36 -41.18 -8.59
N VAL A 225 -35.98 -42.33 -8.63
CA VAL A 225 -36.51 -42.95 -9.89
C VAL A 225 -37.61 -42.06 -10.42
N GLY A 226 -37.47 -41.55 -11.65
CA GLY A 226 -38.60 -41.09 -12.48
C GLY A 226 -38.81 -39.55 -12.50
N GLY A 227 -38.46 -38.95 -13.62
CA GLY A 227 -38.88 -37.59 -14.00
C GLY A 227 -37.72 -36.74 -14.52
N ALA A 228 -37.60 -36.64 -15.84
CA ALA A 228 -36.66 -35.74 -16.48
C ALA A 228 -37.05 -34.27 -16.24
N PRO A 229 -36.15 -33.43 -15.77
CA PRO A 229 -36.28 -31.99 -16.02
C PRO A 229 -35.22 -31.53 -17.03
N ALA A 230 -35.62 -30.52 -17.77
CA ALA A 230 -34.90 -29.87 -18.84
C ALA A 230 -33.43 -29.49 -18.47
N ALA A 231 -32.58 -29.71 -19.46
CA ALA A 231 -31.19 -29.40 -19.44
C ALA A 231 -30.95 -27.88 -19.32
N GLU A 232 -30.32 -27.45 -18.20
CA GLU A 232 -29.46 -26.25 -18.23
C GLU A 232 -28.03 -26.71 -18.42
N GLU A 233 -27.46 -26.35 -19.55
CA GLU A 233 -26.10 -26.68 -19.99
C GLU A 233 -25.05 -26.12 -19.00
N SER A 234 -24.55 -26.97 -18.14
CA SER A 234 -23.24 -26.74 -17.55
C SER A 234 -22.18 -27.42 -18.42
N SER A 235 -21.35 -26.61 -19.09
CA SER A 235 -20.38 -27.00 -20.12
C SER A 235 -19.15 -27.76 -19.60
N PHE A 236 -19.35 -28.83 -18.83
CA PHE A 236 -18.30 -29.81 -18.50
C PHE A 236 -18.84 -31.24 -18.61
N THR A 237 -19.05 -31.69 -19.84
CA THR A 237 -19.27 -33.09 -20.13
C THR A 237 -17.93 -33.79 -20.22
N ARG A 238 -17.68 -34.66 -19.26
CA ARG A 238 -16.57 -35.62 -19.30
C ARG A 238 -17.06 -36.79 -20.17
N GLU A 239 -16.61 -36.82 -21.41
CA GLU A 239 -16.84 -37.92 -22.33
C GLU A 239 -16.05 -39.14 -21.86
N ASN A 240 -16.75 -40.19 -21.39
CA ASN A 240 -16.21 -41.51 -21.14
C ASN A 240 -16.02 -42.19 -22.50
N GLU A 241 -14.80 -42.21 -23.03
CA GLU A 241 -14.42 -43.19 -24.04
C GLU A 241 -13.82 -44.41 -23.38
N GLN A 242 -14.38 -45.58 -23.72
CA GLN A 242 -13.94 -46.93 -23.42
C GLN A 242 -12.53 -47.16 -23.99
N PRO A 243 -11.71 -48.00 -23.34
CA PRO A 243 -10.34 -48.22 -23.80
C PRO A 243 -10.30 -49.26 -24.93
N GLU A 244 -9.84 -48.82 -26.08
CA GLU A 244 -9.22 -49.74 -27.04
C GLU A 244 -7.70 -49.74 -26.85
N THR A 245 -7.18 -50.95 -26.71
CA THR A 245 -5.77 -51.28 -26.57
C THR A 245 -4.97 -50.95 -27.81
N SER A 246 -3.90 -50.14 -27.69
CA SER A 246 -2.63 -50.37 -28.41
C SER A 246 -1.52 -49.49 -27.86
N GLU A 247 -0.35 -50.10 -27.76
CA GLU A 247 0.93 -49.60 -27.26
C GLU A 247 1.43 -48.33 -27.96
N GLY A 248 2.12 -47.45 -27.20
CA GLY A 248 2.88 -46.37 -27.78
C GLY A 248 3.20 -45.24 -26.82
N ASN A 249 4.36 -45.30 -26.24
CA ASN A 249 5.05 -44.35 -25.39
C ASN A 249 5.10 -42.92 -26.02
N SER A 250 4.65 -41.90 -25.35
CA SER A 250 5.39 -40.62 -25.18
C SER A 250 4.58 -39.58 -24.37
N GLY A 251 5.22 -39.03 -23.36
CA GLY A 251 4.66 -37.97 -22.53
C GLY A 251 4.49 -36.67 -23.28
N GLY A 252 3.29 -36.12 -23.26
CA GLY A 252 2.97 -34.80 -23.81
C GLY A 252 1.90 -34.10 -22.97
N ILE A 253 2.21 -32.91 -22.52
CA ILE A 253 1.32 -32.01 -21.80
C ILE A 253 0.14 -31.66 -22.72
N ARG A 254 -1.08 -32.05 -22.35
CA ARG A 254 -2.28 -31.71 -23.12
C ARG A 254 -2.72 -30.29 -22.82
N PHE A 255 -2.53 -29.37 -23.78
CA PHE A 255 -3.11 -28.05 -23.76
C PHE A 255 -4.62 -28.12 -24.08
N PHE A 256 -5.43 -27.41 -23.28
CA PHE A 256 -6.86 -27.30 -23.49
C PHE A 256 -7.18 -26.57 -24.81
N LYS A 257 -7.90 -27.24 -25.71
CA LYS A 257 -8.37 -26.69 -26.98
C LYS A 257 -9.66 -25.88 -26.73
N ILE A 258 -9.59 -24.53 -26.76
CA ILE A 258 -10.77 -23.66 -26.69
C ILE A 258 -11.50 -23.72 -28.02
N LYS A 259 -12.72 -24.29 -28.03
CA LYS A 259 -13.62 -24.24 -29.20
C LYS A 259 -14.31 -22.88 -29.24
N ARG A 260 -13.94 -22.01 -30.19
CA ARG A 260 -14.70 -20.81 -30.50
C ARG A 260 -15.96 -21.23 -31.26
N ASN A 261 -17.15 -20.92 -30.72
CA ASN A 261 -18.40 -20.98 -31.47
C ASN A 261 -18.38 -19.88 -32.54
N GLN A 262 -18.26 -20.26 -33.80
CA GLN A 262 -18.60 -19.41 -34.93
C GLN A 262 -20.13 -19.35 -35.05
N LYS A 263 -20.69 -18.17 -34.83
CA LYS A 263 -22.09 -17.86 -35.14
C LYS A 263 -22.21 -17.78 -36.65
N ALA A 264 -22.91 -18.74 -37.27
CA ALA A 264 -23.26 -18.68 -38.66
C ALA A 264 -24.29 -17.54 -38.85
N SER A 265 -23.95 -16.61 -39.72
CA SER A 265 -24.89 -15.64 -40.27
C SER A 265 -25.61 -16.29 -41.45
N ASP A 266 -26.88 -16.62 -41.27
CA ASP A 266 -27.77 -16.91 -42.40
C ASP A 266 -28.30 -15.58 -42.89
N GLU A 267 -27.79 -15.13 -44.03
CA GLU A 267 -28.46 -14.19 -44.91
C GLU A 267 -29.40 -14.99 -45.77
N GLU A 268 -30.70 -14.86 -45.57
CA GLU A 268 -31.69 -15.21 -46.55
C GLU A 268 -31.95 -14.04 -47.46
N GLU A 269 -31.57 -14.25 -48.72
CA GLU A 269 -32.01 -13.56 -49.93
C GLU A 269 -33.45 -13.97 -50.26
N SER A 270 -34.41 -13.04 -50.40
CA SER A 270 -35.56 -13.23 -51.24
C SER A 270 -36.27 -11.92 -51.61
N ILE A 271 -36.21 -11.62 -52.89
CA ILE A 271 -37.15 -10.96 -53.79
C ILE A 271 -37.61 -9.55 -53.44
#